data_0951e45762d8b96518a2f7cdaf6cec8f
#
_entry.id   0951e45762d8b96518a2f7cdaf6cec8f
#
_cell.length_a   1.000
_cell.length_b   1.000
_cell.length_c   1.000
_cell.angle_alpha   90.00
_cell.angle_beta   90.00
_cell.angle_gamma   90.00
#
_symmetry.space_group_name_H-M   'P 1'
#
loop_
_entity.id
_entity.type
_entity.pdbx_description
1 polymer ?
#
loop_
_entity_poly.entity_id
_entity_poly.type
_entity_poly.pdbx_seq_one_letter_code
_entity_poly.pdbx_strand_id
1 'polypeptide(L)'
;MSRPRRIILLAILALALVGVVAFVGGSLARPADLTETGVVIGVDAASLTDVRGFTLRTDDGRTVEFRIGELQNAAEFPPGHLGEHQAAATPIVVTYRQEAGERLAIRLEDAPGTSPRPS
;
A
#
# COMPACT_ATOMS: atom_id res chain seq x y z
N MET A 1 15.51 42.30 35.23
CA MET A 1 15.14 41.11 34.71
C MET A 1 16.15 40.41 33.87
N SER A 2 16.25 39.23 34.09
CA SER A 2 17.35 38.42 33.68
C SER A 2 17.35 38.11 32.20
N ARG A 3 18.45 38.39 31.54
CA ARG A 3 18.73 37.95 30.19
C ARG A 3 18.55 36.45 29.99
N PRO A 4 18.78 35.55 30.98
CA PRO A 4 18.56 34.12 30.79
C PRO A 4 17.13 33.73 30.48
N ARG A 5 16.12 34.41 31.00
CA ARG A 5 14.71 34.13 30.67
C ARG A 5 14.38 34.41 29.23
N ARG A 6 14.91 35.49 28.64
CA ARG A 6 14.70 35.83 27.24
C ARG A 6 15.35 34.79 26.33
N ILE A 7 16.55 34.35 26.64
CA ILE A 7 17.27 33.35 25.89
C ILE A 7 16.54 32.02 25.90
N ILE A 8 16.04 31.60 27.06
CA ILE A 8 15.28 30.37 27.21
C ILE A 8 13.97 30.42 26.44
N LEU A 9 13.24 31.53 26.48
CA LEU A 9 12.00 31.71 25.73
C LEU A 9 12.23 31.68 24.22
N LEU A 10 13.29 32.32 23.75
CA LEU A 10 13.64 32.29 22.31
C LEU A 10 14.04 30.89 21.86
N ALA A 11 14.77 30.15 22.68
CA ALA A 11 15.15 28.78 22.37
C ALA A 11 13.93 27.85 22.29
N ILE A 12 12.98 27.97 23.21
CA ILE A 12 11.74 27.20 23.21
C ILE A 12 10.90 27.55 21.98
N LEU A 13 10.78 28.82 21.63
CA LEU A 13 10.05 29.27 20.44
C LEU A 13 10.66 28.72 19.16
N ALA A 14 11.98 28.79 19.03
CA ALA A 14 12.68 28.25 17.87
C ALA A 14 12.48 26.73 17.73
N LEU A 15 12.53 26.00 18.82
CA LEU A 15 12.31 24.57 18.84
C LEU A 15 10.88 24.20 18.44
N ALA A 16 9.89 24.92 18.93
CA ALA A 16 8.49 24.75 18.57
C ALA A 16 8.26 25.03 17.08
N LEU A 17 8.89 26.07 16.54
CA LEU A 17 8.76 26.42 15.13
C LEU A 17 9.36 25.33 14.24
N VAL A 18 10.51 24.77 14.57
CA VAL A 18 11.11 23.68 13.82
C VAL A 18 10.22 22.44 13.90
N GLY A 19 9.63 22.13 15.04
CA GLY A 19 8.69 21.03 15.19
C GLY A 19 7.47 21.18 14.30
N VAL A 20 6.88 22.37 14.25
CA VAL A 20 5.71 22.67 13.41
C VAL A 20 6.06 22.53 11.91
N VAL A 21 7.19 23.05 11.48
CA VAL A 21 7.62 22.93 10.09
C VAL A 21 7.85 21.48 9.70
N ALA A 22 8.49 20.71 10.55
CA ALA A 22 8.70 19.27 10.29
C ALA A 22 7.38 18.50 10.21
N PHE A 23 6.42 18.80 11.07
CA PHE A 23 5.10 18.17 11.06
C PHE A 23 4.32 18.52 9.78
N VAL A 24 4.27 19.77 9.39
CA VAL A 24 3.59 20.21 8.17
C VAL A 24 4.26 19.59 6.93
N GLY A 25 5.59 19.55 6.89
CA GLY A 25 6.31 18.88 5.81
C GLY A 25 5.98 17.39 5.73
N GLY A 26 5.89 16.68 6.87
CA GLY A 26 5.51 15.29 6.92
C GLY A 26 4.06 15.05 6.47
N SER A 27 3.11 15.94 6.82
CA SER A 27 1.71 15.79 6.43
C SER A 27 1.44 16.13 4.96
N LEU A 28 2.30 16.90 4.31
CA LEU A 28 2.21 17.22 2.89
C LEU A 28 2.89 16.19 2.00
N ALA A 29 3.73 15.33 2.56
CA ALA A 29 4.35 14.26 1.81
C ALA A 29 3.27 13.24 1.39
N ARG A 30 3.26 12.86 0.11
CA ARG A 30 2.39 11.78 -0.35
C ARG A 30 2.80 10.48 0.34
N PRO A 31 1.82 9.65 0.80
CA PRO A 31 2.15 8.32 1.28
C PRO A 31 2.93 7.58 0.20
N ALA A 32 4.04 6.98 0.56
CA ALA A 32 4.80 6.16 -0.37
C ALA A 32 3.96 4.96 -0.78
N ASP A 33 3.99 4.58 -2.05
CA ASP A 33 3.41 3.34 -2.52
C ASP A 33 4.24 2.18 -1.97
N LEU A 34 3.54 1.20 -1.43
CA LEU A 34 4.13 0.01 -0.84
C LEU A 34 3.89 -1.19 -1.75
N THR A 35 4.72 -2.21 -1.66
CA THR A 35 4.55 -3.44 -2.43
C THR A 35 4.60 -4.67 -1.55
N GLU A 36 3.83 -5.68 -1.92
CA GLU A 36 3.90 -7.03 -1.36
C GLU A 36 3.87 -8.03 -2.50
N THR A 37 4.65 -9.09 -2.36
CA THR A 37 4.68 -10.20 -3.33
C THR A 37 4.19 -11.46 -2.66
N GLY A 38 3.35 -12.21 -3.35
CA GLY A 38 2.84 -13.46 -2.82
C GLY A 38 1.78 -14.10 -3.71
N VAL A 39 1.07 -15.05 -3.14
CA VAL A 39 0.04 -15.84 -3.82
C VAL A 39 -1.32 -15.48 -3.24
N VAL A 40 -2.30 -15.29 -4.11
CA VAL A 40 -3.69 -15.05 -3.70
C VAL A 40 -4.26 -16.33 -3.08
N ILE A 41 -4.76 -16.23 -1.85
CA ILE A 41 -5.37 -17.36 -1.14
C ILE A 41 -6.86 -17.19 -0.89
N GLY A 42 -7.41 -16.01 -1.20
CA GLY A 42 -8.84 -15.76 -1.08
C GLY A 42 -9.22 -14.54 -1.91
N VAL A 43 -10.42 -14.55 -2.46
CA VAL A 43 -10.97 -13.42 -3.23
C VAL A 43 -12.34 -13.09 -2.65
N ASP A 44 -12.54 -11.83 -2.29
CA ASP A 44 -13.84 -11.31 -1.87
C ASP A 44 -14.50 -10.65 -3.07
N ALA A 45 -15.49 -11.34 -3.64
CA ALA A 45 -16.18 -10.89 -4.83
C ALA A 45 -17.68 -11.13 -4.71
N ALA A 46 -18.47 -10.14 -5.11
CA ALA A 46 -19.92 -10.29 -5.23
C ALA A 46 -20.30 -10.97 -6.56
N SER A 47 -19.43 -10.85 -7.58
CA SER A 47 -19.56 -11.48 -8.89
C SER A 47 -18.21 -11.55 -9.56
N LEU A 48 -18.13 -12.17 -10.73
CA LEU A 48 -16.88 -12.24 -11.52
C LEU A 48 -16.35 -10.85 -11.92
N THR A 49 -17.21 -9.86 -11.96
CA THR A 49 -16.85 -8.50 -12.35
C THR A 49 -16.85 -7.51 -11.17
N ASP A 50 -17.30 -7.93 -10.00
CA ASP A 50 -17.36 -7.10 -8.81
C ASP A 50 -16.48 -7.70 -7.71
N VAL A 51 -15.17 -7.51 -7.85
CA VAL A 51 -14.17 -7.95 -6.88
C VAL A 51 -13.86 -6.79 -5.94
N ARG A 52 -14.09 -6.99 -4.66
CA ARG A 52 -13.93 -5.95 -3.61
C ARG A 52 -12.58 -6.01 -2.93
N GLY A 53 -11.99 -7.18 -2.88
CA GLY A 53 -10.72 -7.38 -2.19
C GLY A 53 -10.20 -8.79 -2.34
N PHE A 54 -9.04 -9.02 -1.75
CA PHE A 54 -8.42 -10.34 -1.77
C PHE A 54 -7.45 -10.49 -0.60
N THR A 55 -7.08 -11.71 -0.33
CA THR A 55 -6.09 -12.07 0.69
C THR A 55 -4.86 -12.65 0.01
N LEU A 56 -3.70 -12.16 0.39
CA LEU A 56 -2.41 -12.57 -0.14
C LEU A 56 -1.62 -13.29 0.94
N ARG A 57 -1.01 -14.42 0.59
CA ARG A 57 0.06 -15.00 1.40
C ARG A 57 1.38 -14.56 0.83
N THR A 58 2.12 -13.77 1.61
CA THR A 58 3.40 -13.22 1.17
C THR A 58 4.49 -14.28 1.15
N ASP A 59 5.59 -13.99 0.45
CA ASP A 59 6.74 -14.89 0.34
C ASP A 59 7.36 -15.22 1.71
N ASP A 60 7.25 -14.30 2.67
CA ASP A 60 7.72 -14.51 4.05
C ASP A 60 6.67 -15.13 4.98
N GLY A 61 5.54 -15.62 4.43
CA GLY A 61 4.54 -16.38 5.16
C GLY A 61 3.47 -15.58 5.89
N ARG A 62 3.42 -14.25 5.69
CA ARG A 62 2.37 -13.42 6.27
C ARG A 62 1.09 -13.52 5.44
N THR A 63 -0.04 -13.31 6.09
CA THR A 63 -1.35 -13.20 5.43
C THR A 63 -1.76 -11.74 5.48
N VAL A 64 -2.02 -11.16 4.31
CA VAL A 64 -2.32 -9.73 4.16
C VAL A 64 -3.59 -9.55 3.36
N GLU A 65 -4.52 -8.77 3.88
CA GLU A 65 -5.78 -8.44 3.20
C GLU A 65 -5.67 -7.11 2.48
N PHE A 66 -6.20 -7.05 1.27
CA PHE A 66 -6.26 -5.85 0.44
C PHE A 66 -7.68 -5.57 0.00
N ARG A 67 -8.04 -4.30 -0.02
CA ARG A 67 -9.22 -3.83 -0.74
C ARG A 67 -8.82 -3.38 -2.13
N ILE A 68 -9.72 -3.54 -3.08
CA ILE A 68 -9.55 -3.05 -4.44
C ILE A 68 -10.46 -1.85 -4.62
N GLY A 69 -9.84 -0.72 -4.94
CA GLY A 69 -10.54 0.43 -5.43
C GLY A 69 -10.39 0.52 -6.94
N GLU A 70 -9.96 1.66 -7.42
CA GLU A 70 -9.68 1.86 -8.83
C GLU A 70 -8.22 1.47 -9.13
N LEU A 71 -8.02 0.39 -9.87
CA LEU A 71 -6.69 -0.05 -10.27
C LEU A 71 -6.15 0.83 -11.40
N GLN A 72 -4.88 1.20 -11.29
CA GLN A 72 -4.17 1.97 -12.32
C GLN A 72 -4.01 1.18 -13.61
N ASN A 73 -3.97 -0.15 -13.52
CA ASN A 73 -3.75 -1.04 -14.66
C ASN A 73 -4.89 -2.07 -14.85
N ALA A 74 -6.12 -1.66 -14.58
CA ALA A 74 -7.27 -2.59 -14.68
C ALA A 74 -7.44 -3.23 -16.06
N ALA A 75 -7.01 -2.55 -17.12
CA ALA A 75 -7.07 -3.10 -18.47
C ALA A 75 -6.06 -4.23 -18.70
N GLU A 76 -4.89 -4.14 -18.07
CA GLU A 76 -3.82 -5.14 -18.16
C GLU A 76 -4.03 -6.30 -17.19
N PHE A 77 -4.56 -5.99 -16.01
CA PHE A 77 -4.84 -6.95 -14.97
C PHE A 77 -6.26 -6.72 -14.41
N PRO A 78 -7.27 -7.24 -15.08
CA PRO A 78 -8.64 -7.14 -14.57
C PRO A 78 -8.77 -7.85 -13.22
N PRO A 79 -9.49 -7.27 -12.25
CA PRO A 79 -9.63 -7.91 -10.93
C PRO A 79 -10.23 -9.33 -10.97
N GLY A 80 -11.01 -9.65 -11.97
CA GLY A 80 -11.55 -10.99 -12.17
C GLY A 80 -10.49 -12.07 -12.40
N HIS A 81 -9.28 -11.70 -12.82
CA HIS A 81 -8.17 -12.63 -12.99
C HIS A 81 -7.57 -13.12 -11.66
N LEU A 82 -7.89 -12.47 -10.54
CA LEU A 82 -7.42 -12.92 -9.22
C LEU A 82 -7.85 -14.33 -8.89
N GLY A 83 -9.04 -14.74 -9.29
CA GLY A 83 -9.51 -16.11 -9.10
C GLY A 83 -8.67 -17.14 -9.88
N GLU A 84 -8.25 -16.80 -11.08
CA GLU A 84 -7.38 -17.66 -11.90
C GLU A 84 -5.99 -17.76 -11.27
N HIS A 85 -5.45 -16.65 -10.79
CA HIS A 85 -4.16 -16.63 -10.10
C HIS A 85 -4.21 -17.42 -8.80
N GLN A 86 -5.32 -17.38 -8.07
CA GLN A 86 -5.53 -18.19 -6.89
C GLN A 86 -5.52 -19.68 -7.24
N ALA A 87 -6.27 -20.08 -8.25
CA ALA A 87 -6.37 -21.47 -8.66
C ALA A 87 -5.04 -22.04 -9.15
N ALA A 88 -4.26 -21.25 -9.85
CA ALA A 88 -2.97 -21.66 -10.39
C ALA A 88 -1.80 -21.42 -9.41
N ALA A 89 -2.06 -20.82 -8.26
CA ALA A 89 -1.04 -20.40 -7.28
C ALA A 89 0.07 -19.54 -7.94
N THR A 90 -0.32 -18.66 -8.86
CA THR A 90 0.60 -17.79 -9.58
C THR A 90 0.93 -16.56 -8.73
N PRO A 91 2.21 -16.32 -8.38
CA PRO A 91 2.57 -15.17 -7.57
C PRO A 91 2.32 -13.85 -8.29
N ILE A 92 1.91 -12.85 -7.50
CA ILE A 92 1.68 -11.48 -7.99
C ILE A 92 2.42 -10.47 -7.13
N VAL A 93 2.66 -9.30 -7.68
CA VAL A 93 3.10 -8.12 -6.94
C VAL A 93 1.93 -7.17 -6.80
N VAL A 94 1.62 -6.79 -5.57
CA VAL A 94 0.57 -5.83 -5.26
C VAL A 94 1.23 -4.52 -4.86
N THR A 95 0.92 -3.47 -5.60
CA THR A 95 1.26 -2.10 -5.19
C THR A 95 0.04 -1.52 -4.48
N TYR A 96 0.24 -0.97 -3.30
CA TYR A 96 -0.87 -0.52 -2.48
C TYR A 96 -0.52 0.73 -1.67
N ARG A 97 -1.55 1.38 -1.17
CA ARG A 97 -1.46 2.49 -0.22
C ARG A 97 -2.20 2.12 1.05
N GLN A 98 -1.74 2.64 2.16
CA GLN A 98 -2.49 2.56 3.41
C GLN A 98 -3.40 3.78 3.53
N GLU A 99 -4.69 3.55 3.59
CA GLU A 99 -5.70 4.59 3.74
C GLU A 99 -6.71 4.16 4.81
N ALA A 100 -6.96 5.01 5.80
CA ALA A 100 -7.95 4.77 6.86
C ALA A 100 -7.77 3.40 7.56
N GLY A 101 -6.53 2.96 7.76
CA GLY A 101 -6.24 1.68 8.40
C GLY A 101 -6.37 0.47 7.49
N GLU A 102 -6.69 0.67 6.23
CA GLU A 102 -6.84 -0.41 5.24
C GLU A 102 -5.73 -0.33 4.20
N ARG A 103 -5.44 -1.47 3.57
CA ARG A 103 -4.53 -1.55 2.43
C ARG A 103 -5.35 -1.51 1.14
N LEU A 104 -5.18 -0.45 0.38
CA LEU A 104 -5.88 -0.26 -0.89
C LEU A 104 -4.95 -0.62 -2.04
N ALA A 105 -5.24 -1.73 -2.71
CA ALA A 105 -4.48 -2.14 -3.89
C ALA A 105 -4.75 -1.18 -5.04
N ILE A 106 -3.67 -0.65 -5.64
CA ILE A 106 -3.76 0.32 -6.74
C ILE A 106 -3.18 -0.23 -8.03
N ARG A 107 -2.39 -1.29 -7.97
CA ARG A 107 -1.79 -1.93 -9.14
C ARG A 107 -1.51 -3.40 -8.85
N LEU A 108 -1.79 -4.26 -9.80
CA LEU A 108 -1.53 -5.70 -9.72
C LEU A 108 -0.68 -6.12 -10.92
N GLU A 109 0.33 -6.94 -10.67
CA GLU A 109 1.22 -7.45 -11.71
C GLU A 109 1.61 -8.89 -11.42
N ASP A 110 1.92 -9.66 -12.46
CA ASP A 110 2.56 -10.95 -12.26
C ASP A 110 3.96 -10.73 -11.67
N ALA A 111 4.35 -11.58 -10.73
CA ALA A 111 5.68 -11.47 -10.13
C ALA A 111 6.76 -11.77 -11.17
N PRO A 112 7.94 -11.09 -11.11
CA PRO A 112 9.02 -11.34 -12.07
C PRO A 112 9.44 -12.81 -12.07
N GLY A 113 9.69 -13.37 -13.26
CA GLY A 113 10.13 -14.75 -13.41
C GLY A 113 9.00 -15.78 -13.42
N THR A 114 7.74 -15.36 -13.27
CA THR A 114 6.56 -16.25 -13.27
C THR A 114 5.74 -16.13 -14.54
N SER A 115 6.29 -15.58 -15.60
CA SER A 115 5.62 -15.53 -16.90
C SER A 115 5.18 -16.93 -17.28
N PRO A 116 3.92 -17.11 -17.75
CA PRO A 116 3.49 -18.42 -18.23
C PRO A 116 4.41 -18.84 -19.34
N ARG A 117 4.96 -20.05 -19.24
CA ARG A 117 5.79 -20.60 -20.31
C ARG A 117 4.93 -20.70 -21.56
N PRO A 118 5.41 -20.19 -22.68
CA PRO A 118 4.81 -20.57 -23.95
C PRO A 118 4.95 -22.08 -24.07
N SER A 119 3.85 -22.73 -24.07
CA SER A 119 3.81 -24.17 -24.29
C SER A 119 4.12 -24.51 -25.72
#